data_c37a78fc3ae8fa036a2a13db926c6b56
#
_entry.id   c37a78fc3ae8fa036a2a13db926c6b56
#
_cell.length_a   1.000
_cell.length_b   1.000
_cell.length_c   1.000
_cell.angle_alpha   90.00
_cell.angle_beta   90.00
_cell.angle_gamma   90.00
#
_symmetry.space_group_name_H-M   'P 1'
#
loop_
_entity.id
_entity.type
_entity.pdbx_description
1 polymer ?
#
loop_
_entity_poly.entity_id
_entity_poly.type
_entity_poly.pdbx_seq_one_letter_code
_entity_poly.pdbx_strand_id
1 'polypeptide(L)'
;MAKIRMQEIVDMVVNEATEVITKPTIQKGGGLRFNHGKLRYDLQHPVATKGLVTVLTGGAKKYAERNWENGMKWSNVISSLKRHLAAIEAGEDYDEESGQLHIDHVQCNAHFLSAYYTIYPQGDDRPLSYLTSNKIGLDIDEVLADFVGGMMERYPDMKERPIYW
;
A
#
# COMPACT_ATOMS: atom_id res chain seq x y z
N MET A 1 44.67 1.89 5.48
CA MET A 1 43.20 1.96 5.63
C MET A 1 42.70 0.51 5.73
N ALA A 2 42.13 0.14 6.88
CA ALA A 2 41.58 -1.21 7.07
C ALA A 2 40.27 -1.32 6.24
N LYS A 3 40.18 -2.35 5.39
CA LYS A 3 38.95 -2.69 4.68
C LYS A 3 37.99 -3.33 5.69
N ILE A 4 36.94 -2.60 6.09
CA ILE A 4 35.83 -3.18 6.87
C ILE A 4 35.15 -4.22 5.98
N ARG A 5 34.98 -5.43 6.47
CA ARG A 5 34.30 -6.50 5.72
C ARG A 5 32.81 -6.23 5.70
N MET A 6 32.16 -6.56 4.60
CA MET A 6 30.71 -6.38 4.43
C MET A 6 29.91 -7.02 5.58
N GLN A 7 30.37 -8.15 6.10
CA GLN A 7 29.76 -8.84 7.23
C GLN A 7 29.78 -8.00 8.51
N GLU A 8 30.86 -7.27 8.77
CA GLU A 8 30.95 -6.38 9.95
C GLU A 8 29.99 -5.21 9.87
N ILE A 9 29.73 -4.71 8.65
CA ILE A 9 28.72 -3.65 8.42
C ILE A 9 27.30 -4.21 8.64
N VAL A 10 27.02 -5.40 8.11
CA VAL A 10 25.73 -6.06 8.30
C VAL A 10 25.47 -6.33 9.79
N ASP A 11 26.46 -6.87 10.50
CA ASP A 11 26.34 -7.17 11.93
C ASP A 11 26.18 -5.89 12.78
N MET A 12 26.85 -4.79 12.41
CA MET A 12 26.65 -3.48 13.05
C MET A 12 25.21 -2.95 12.83
N VAL A 13 24.72 -2.99 11.58
CA VAL A 13 23.38 -2.50 11.24
C VAL A 13 22.29 -3.36 11.89
N VAL A 14 22.47 -4.69 11.90
CA VAL A 14 21.55 -5.62 12.56
C VAL A 14 21.56 -5.43 14.08
N ASN A 15 22.72 -5.24 14.71
CA ASN A 15 22.82 -4.97 16.14
C ASN A 15 22.19 -3.63 16.52
N GLU A 16 22.45 -2.57 15.76
CA GLU A 16 21.87 -1.24 16.01
C GLU A 16 20.35 -1.27 15.81
N ALA A 17 19.87 -1.95 14.76
CA ALA A 17 18.45 -2.19 14.54
C ALA A 17 17.84 -3.03 15.69
N THR A 18 18.54 -4.06 16.17
CA THR A 18 18.04 -4.93 17.26
C THR A 18 18.01 -4.20 18.59
N GLU A 19 18.97 -3.32 18.90
CA GLU A 19 18.94 -2.49 20.12
C GLU A 19 17.80 -1.47 20.13
N VAL A 20 17.48 -0.87 18.97
CA VAL A 20 16.31 0.04 18.84
C VAL A 20 14.99 -0.74 18.99
N ILE A 21 14.99 -2.01 18.59
CA ILE A 21 13.82 -2.90 18.55
C ILE A 21 13.38 -3.37 19.95
N THR A 22 14.31 -3.54 20.87
CA THR A 22 14.04 -4.23 22.16
C THR A 22 13.74 -3.32 23.33
N LYS A 23 13.83 -1.98 23.16
CA LYS A 23 13.52 -1.06 24.26
C LYS A 23 12.01 -0.89 24.44
N PRO A 24 11.44 -1.27 25.60
CA PRO A 24 10.03 -1.01 25.87
C PRO A 24 9.77 0.50 25.95
N THR A 25 8.69 0.96 25.33
CA THR A 25 8.24 2.34 25.50
C THR A 25 7.66 2.49 26.92
N ILE A 26 8.33 3.25 27.79
CA ILE A 26 7.85 3.57 29.12
C ILE A 26 6.73 4.60 28.99
N GLN A 27 5.51 4.22 29.35
CA GLN A 27 4.37 5.13 29.39
C GLN A 27 4.25 5.80 30.77
N LYS A 28 3.71 7.03 30.78
CA LYS A 28 3.43 7.78 31.99
C LYS A 28 2.49 6.95 32.88
N GLY A 29 2.95 6.52 34.09
CA GLY A 29 2.22 5.61 34.97
C GLY A 29 2.82 4.20 35.10
N GLY A 30 4.03 3.94 34.55
CA GLY A 30 4.77 2.69 34.75
C GLY A 30 4.35 1.52 33.88
N GLY A 31 3.36 1.69 32.99
CA GLY A 31 2.95 0.65 32.04
C GLY A 31 3.97 0.47 30.93
N LEU A 32 4.43 -0.76 30.71
CA LEU A 32 5.31 -1.13 29.60
C LEU A 32 4.47 -1.65 28.43
N ARG A 33 4.79 -1.19 27.20
CA ARG A 33 4.14 -1.68 25.97
C ARG A 33 5.15 -1.84 24.84
N PHE A 34 5.21 -3.03 24.28
CA PHE A 34 6.01 -3.34 23.11
C PHE A 34 5.22 -3.00 21.84
N ASN A 35 5.65 -1.98 21.10
CA ASN A 35 5.02 -1.53 19.84
C ASN A 35 5.85 -1.85 18.60
N HIS A 36 7.02 -2.47 18.78
CA HIS A 36 7.89 -2.82 17.66
C HIS A 36 7.18 -3.77 16.68
N GLY A 37 7.35 -3.52 15.38
CA GLY A 37 6.75 -4.31 14.31
C GLY A 37 5.22 -4.18 14.16
N LYS A 38 4.55 -3.36 15.00
CA LYS A 38 3.12 -3.12 14.89
C LYS A 38 2.82 -1.94 13.98
N LEU A 39 1.67 -2.01 13.31
CA LEU A 39 1.19 -0.90 12.49
C LEU A 39 0.97 0.35 13.36
N ARG A 40 1.45 1.48 12.86
CA ARG A 40 1.44 2.78 13.51
C ARG A 40 0.17 3.57 13.14
N TYR A 41 -0.98 3.14 13.64
CA TYR A 41 -2.26 3.85 13.44
C TYR A 41 -2.25 5.28 13.99
N ASP A 42 -1.34 5.57 14.93
CA ASP A 42 -1.11 6.90 15.50
C ASP A 42 -0.50 7.91 14.51
N LEU A 43 0.01 7.47 13.36
CA LEU A 43 0.49 8.35 12.28
C LEU A 43 -0.65 8.94 11.45
N GLN A 44 -1.87 8.43 11.58
CA GLN A 44 -3.03 9.03 10.90
C GLN A 44 -3.40 10.36 11.53
N HIS A 45 -3.60 11.39 10.70
CA HIS A 45 -4.06 12.68 11.19
C HIS A 45 -5.58 12.65 11.44
N PRO A 46 -6.07 12.99 12.65
CA PRO A 46 -7.48 12.86 13.00
C PRO A 46 -8.42 13.65 12.08
N VAL A 47 -8.01 14.83 11.59
CA VAL A 47 -8.82 15.65 10.68
C VAL A 47 -9.05 14.95 9.34
N ALA A 48 -7.99 14.38 8.74
CA ALA A 48 -8.11 13.64 7.49
C ALA A 48 -8.98 12.39 7.65
N THR A 49 -8.80 11.66 8.76
CA THR A 49 -9.66 10.50 9.07
C THR A 49 -11.12 10.91 9.26
N LYS A 50 -11.39 12.06 9.91
CA LYS A 50 -12.75 12.58 10.11
C LYS A 50 -13.44 12.86 8.79
N GLY A 51 -12.75 13.47 7.81
CA GLY A 51 -13.30 13.75 6.48
C GLY A 51 -13.79 12.47 5.80
N LEU A 52 -12.92 11.46 5.71
CA LEU A 52 -13.29 10.13 5.19
C LEU A 52 -14.52 9.55 5.89
N VAL A 53 -14.52 9.53 7.24
CA VAL A 53 -15.64 8.96 8.02
C VAL A 53 -16.93 9.72 7.79
N THR A 54 -16.87 11.04 7.59
CA THR A 54 -18.06 11.85 7.30
C THR A 54 -18.69 11.46 5.95
N VAL A 55 -17.90 11.28 4.90
CA VAL A 55 -18.37 10.81 3.59
C VAL A 55 -18.96 9.40 3.69
N LEU A 56 -18.28 8.48 4.37
CA LEU A 56 -18.79 7.12 4.63
C LEU A 56 -20.13 7.12 5.37
N THR A 57 -20.28 8.00 6.37
CA THR A 57 -21.54 8.15 7.15
C THR A 57 -22.67 8.67 6.27
N GLY A 58 -22.38 9.63 5.39
CA GLY A 58 -23.34 10.12 4.39
C GLY A 58 -23.78 9.00 3.43
N GLY A 59 -22.82 8.23 2.93
CA GLY A 59 -23.09 7.07 2.08
C GLY A 59 -23.95 6.01 2.76
N ALA A 60 -23.69 5.71 4.03
CA ALA A 60 -24.50 4.75 4.81
C ALA A 60 -25.97 5.19 4.95
N LYS A 61 -26.22 6.49 5.10
CA LYS A 61 -27.59 7.04 5.13
C LYS A 61 -28.31 6.94 3.77
N LYS A 62 -27.55 7.10 2.67
CA LYS A 62 -28.11 7.12 1.31
C LYS A 62 -28.34 5.71 0.75
N TYR A 63 -27.47 4.75 1.05
CA TYR A 63 -27.44 3.43 0.39
C TYR A 63 -27.61 2.24 1.33
N ALA A 64 -27.24 2.29 2.52
CA ALA A 64 -27.16 1.36 3.64
C ALA A 64 -25.74 1.27 4.19
N GLU A 65 -25.63 0.80 5.43
CA GLU A 65 -24.33 0.55 6.07
C GLU A 65 -23.53 -0.46 5.26
N ARG A 66 -22.25 -0.14 5.03
CA ARG A 66 -21.28 -0.99 4.35
C ARG A 66 -21.69 -1.44 2.93
N ASN A 67 -22.66 -0.74 2.31
CA ASN A 67 -23.14 -1.09 0.97
C ASN A 67 -21.98 -1.18 -0.06
N TRP A 68 -20.96 -0.35 0.06
CA TRP A 68 -19.80 -0.37 -0.82
C TRP A 68 -19.01 -1.69 -0.76
N GLU A 69 -19.07 -2.43 0.35
CA GLU A 69 -18.39 -3.73 0.51
C GLU A 69 -19.01 -4.84 -0.36
N ASN A 70 -20.25 -4.64 -0.83
CA ASN A 70 -20.87 -5.56 -1.81
C ASN A 70 -20.15 -5.55 -3.16
N GLY A 71 -19.27 -4.58 -3.38
CA GLY A 71 -18.48 -4.44 -4.58
C GLY A 71 -19.15 -3.60 -5.66
N MET A 72 -18.33 -2.83 -6.36
CA MET A 72 -18.71 -2.05 -7.54
C MET A 72 -17.62 -2.25 -8.60
N LYS A 73 -17.96 -2.07 -9.88
CA LYS A 73 -16.95 -2.00 -10.93
C LYS A 73 -15.90 -0.95 -10.57
N TRP A 74 -14.62 -1.31 -10.68
CA TRP A 74 -13.53 -0.39 -10.35
C TRP A 74 -13.56 0.87 -11.21
N SER A 75 -13.96 0.74 -12.48
CA SER A 75 -14.14 1.88 -13.38
C SER A 75 -15.10 2.92 -12.84
N ASN A 76 -16.19 2.51 -12.15
CA ASN A 76 -17.15 3.44 -11.57
C ASN A 76 -16.52 4.22 -10.40
N VAL A 77 -15.78 3.53 -9.53
CA VAL A 77 -15.08 4.16 -8.39
C VAL A 77 -13.98 5.10 -8.89
N ILE A 78 -13.20 4.67 -9.89
CA ILE A 78 -12.16 5.50 -10.53
C ILE A 78 -12.79 6.74 -11.18
N SER A 79 -13.92 6.57 -11.86
CA SER A 79 -14.61 7.69 -12.49
C SER A 79 -15.10 8.72 -11.46
N SER A 80 -15.65 8.26 -10.32
CA SER A 80 -16.05 9.14 -9.22
C SER A 80 -14.83 9.88 -8.64
N LEU A 81 -13.75 9.17 -8.36
CA LEU A 81 -12.50 9.75 -7.86
C LEU A 81 -11.99 10.86 -8.78
N LYS A 82 -11.97 10.60 -10.11
CA LYS A 82 -11.51 11.57 -11.10
C LYS A 82 -12.41 12.81 -11.19
N ARG A 83 -13.74 12.67 -11.04
CA ARG A 83 -14.65 13.83 -11.03
C ARG A 83 -14.35 14.78 -9.88
N HIS A 84 -14.20 14.24 -8.66
CA HIS A 84 -13.87 15.08 -7.50
C HIS A 84 -12.46 15.68 -7.61
N LEU A 85 -11.50 14.96 -8.21
CA LEU A 85 -10.18 15.51 -8.44
C LEU A 85 -10.21 16.65 -9.46
N ALA A 86 -10.97 16.51 -10.54
CA ALA A 86 -11.15 17.54 -11.55
C ALA A 86 -11.84 18.82 -10.98
N ALA A 87 -12.79 18.66 -10.05
CA ALA A 87 -13.41 19.78 -9.35
C ALA A 87 -12.38 20.55 -8.52
N ILE A 88 -11.50 19.83 -7.78
CA ILE A 88 -10.39 20.45 -7.05
C ILE A 88 -9.46 21.21 -8.00
N GLU A 89 -9.10 20.62 -9.14
CA GLU A 89 -8.26 21.26 -10.16
C GLU A 89 -8.92 22.53 -10.75
N ALA A 90 -10.27 22.55 -10.80
CA ALA A 90 -11.05 23.72 -11.22
C ALA A 90 -11.17 24.80 -10.11
N GLY A 91 -10.69 24.54 -8.90
CA GLY A 91 -10.76 25.46 -7.75
C GLY A 91 -12.02 25.29 -6.91
N GLU A 92 -12.76 24.20 -7.07
CA GLU A 92 -13.92 23.88 -6.26
C GLU A 92 -13.51 23.06 -5.04
N ASP A 93 -13.72 23.61 -3.84
CA ASP A 93 -13.32 22.91 -2.60
C ASP A 93 -14.41 21.94 -2.11
N TYR A 94 -15.68 22.29 -2.28
CA TYR A 94 -16.81 21.58 -1.69
C TYR A 94 -17.75 20.99 -2.74
N ASP A 95 -18.15 19.75 -2.51
CA ASP A 95 -19.18 19.07 -3.31
C ASP A 95 -20.57 19.62 -2.97
N GLU A 96 -21.30 20.10 -3.98
CA GLU A 96 -22.61 20.73 -3.81
C GLU A 96 -23.67 19.77 -3.22
N GLU A 97 -23.61 18.48 -3.56
CA GLU A 97 -24.58 17.49 -3.09
C GLU A 97 -24.41 17.18 -1.60
N SER A 98 -23.19 16.99 -1.15
CA SER A 98 -22.87 16.52 0.21
C SER A 98 -22.47 17.63 1.17
N GLY A 99 -22.00 18.77 0.64
CA GLY A 99 -21.39 19.84 1.41
C GLY A 99 -20.04 19.46 2.03
N GLN A 100 -19.45 18.32 1.64
CA GLN A 100 -18.15 17.89 2.11
C GLN A 100 -17.06 18.31 1.12
N LEU A 101 -15.82 18.33 1.58
CA LEU A 101 -14.69 18.62 0.71
C LEU A 101 -14.56 17.55 -0.40
N HIS A 102 -14.30 17.99 -1.62
CA HIS A 102 -14.01 17.08 -2.73
C HIS A 102 -12.84 16.14 -2.41
N ILE A 103 -11.82 16.61 -1.68
CA ILE A 103 -10.68 15.77 -1.28
C ILE A 103 -11.08 14.62 -0.35
N ASP A 104 -12.11 14.79 0.49
CA ASP A 104 -12.64 13.72 1.35
C ASP A 104 -13.34 12.65 0.52
N HIS A 105 -14.01 13.02 -0.57
CA HIS A 105 -14.59 12.10 -1.55
C HIS A 105 -13.49 11.37 -2.35
N VAL A 106 -12.41 12.05 -2.73
CA VAL A 106 -11.23 11.40 -3.35
C VAL A 106 -10.65 10.34 -2.42
N GLN A 107 -10.46 10.69 -1.15
CA GLN A 107 -9.96 9.76 -0.13
C GLN A 107 -10.91 8.57 0.05
N CYS A 108 -12.22 8.78 0.07
CA CYS A 108 -13.23 7.73 0.20
C CYS A 108 -13.19 6.75 -0.99
N ASN A 109 -13.12 7.26 -2.22
CA ASN A 109 -13.00 6.42 -3.40
C ASN A 109 -11.67 5.65 -3.44
N ALA A 110 -10.56 6.27 -3.02
CA ALA A 110 -9.27 5.59 -2.89
C ALA A 110 -9.31 4.50 -1.81
N HIS A 111 -10.01 4.73 -0.70
CA HIS A 111 -10.25 3.75 0.35
C HIS A 111 -11.00 2.52 -0.19
N PHE A 112 -12.06 2.72 -1.00
CA PHE A 112 -12.77 1.61 -1.64
C PHE A 112 -11.86 0.80 -2.56
N LEU A 113 -11.14 1.46 -3.45
CA LEU A 113 -10.21 0.77 -4.36
C LEU A 113 -9.13 0.00 -3.59
N SER A 114 -8.55 0.60 -2.55
CA SER A 114 -7.55 -0.07 -1.72
C SER A 114 -8.10 -1.36 -1.10
N ALA A 115 -9.33 -1.32 -0.58
CA ALA A 115 -9.99 -2.50 -0.03
C ALA A 115 -10.31 -3.54 -1.12
N TYR A 116 -10.75 -3.11 -2.30
CA TYR A 116 -11.18 -3.98 -3.40
C TYR A 116 -10.08 -4.88 -3.95
N TYR A 117 -8.81 -4.48 -3.84
CA TYR A 117 -7.71 -5.38 -4.16
C TYR A 117 -7.76 -6.70 -3.36
N THR A 118 -8.36 -6.66 -2.16
CA THR A 118 -8.50 -7.85 -1.28
C THR A 118 -9.92 -8.41 -1.28
N ILE A 119 -10.94 -7.54 -1.10
CA ILE A 119 -12.32 -8.02 -0.87
C ILE A 119 -13.12 -8.17 -2.15
N TYR A 120 -12.76 -7.50 -3.25
CA TYR A 120 -13.51 -7.54 -4.51
C TYR A 120 -12.61 -7.42 -5.76
N PRO A 121 -11.57 -8.28 -5.94
CA PRO A 121 -10.69 -8.23 -7.10
C PRO A 121 -11.40 -8.53 -8.43
N GLN A 122 -12.48 -9.30 -8.41
CA GLN A 122 -13.30 -9.61 -9.60
C GLN A 122 -14.04 -8.41 -10.17
N GLY A 123 -14.11 -7.29 -9.44
CA GLY A 123 -14.67 -6.02 -9.91
C GLY A 123 -13.74 -5.22 -10.81
N ASP A 124 -12.50 -5.67 -11.00
CA ASP A 124 -11.51 -5.00 -11.85
C ASP A 124 -11.88 -5.12 -13.32
N ASP A 125 -12.51 -4.09 -13.83
CA ASP A 125 -12.92 -3.96 -15.23
C ASP A 125 -12.06 -2.93 -16.01
N ARG A 126 -10.85 -2.65 -15.50
CA ARG A 126 -9.91 -1.77 -16.19
C ARG A 126 -9.51 -2.38 -17.53
N PRO A 127 -9.43 -1.58 -18.63
CA PRO A 127 -9.01 -2.09 -19.92
C PRO A 127 -7.62 -2.73 -19.84
N LEU A 128 -7.49 -3.96 -20.33
CA LEU A 128 -6.21 -4.70 -20.36
C LEU A 128 -5.09 -3.94 -21.05
N SER A 129 -5.43 -3.05 -22.01
CA SER A 129 -4.46 -2.18 -22.69
C SER A 129 -3.69 -1.28 -21.73
N TYR A 130 -4.30 -0.85 -20.60
CA TYR A 130 -3.58 -0.09 -19.57
C TYR A 130 -2.70 -0.97 -18.69
N LEU A 131 -3.03 -2.25 -18.55
CA LEU A 131 -2.24 -3.21 -17.78
C LEU A 131 -1.02 -3.69 -18.55
N THR A 132 -1.13 -3.74 -19.89
CA THR A 132 -0.03 -4.18 -20.76
C THR A 132 0.94 -3.06 -21.12
N SER A 133 0.48 -1.79 -21.17
CA SER A 133 1.35 -0.65 -21.47
C SER A 133 2.29 -0.25 -20.32
N ASN A 134 1.96 -0.64 -19.09
CA ASN A 134 2.80 -0.45 -17.91
C ASN A 134 3.65 -1.67 -17.55
N LYS A 135 3.63 -2.73 -18.34
CA LYS A 135 4.75 -3.66 -18.37
C LYS A 135 5.93 -2.88 -18.97
N ILE A 136 6.71 -2.23 -18.09
CA ILE A 136 8.12 -2.02 -18.41
C ILE A 136 8.57 -3.40 -18.87
N GLY A 137 8.96 -3.52 -20.14
CA GLY A 137 9.46 -4.76 -20.70
C GLY A 137 10.83 -5.10 -20.12
N LEU A 138 10.82 -5.38 -18.81
CA LEU A 138 11.79 -6.30 -18.27
C LEU A 138 11.31 -7.64 -18.80
N ASP A 139 11.97 -8.09 -19.84
CA ASP A 139 11.91 -9.49 -20.24
C ASP A 139 12.56 -10.27 -19.09
N ILE A 140 11.71 -10.50 -18.06
CA ILE A 140 12.13 -11.16 -16.81
C ILE A 140 12.66 -12.55 -17.17
N ASP A 141 12.15 -13.17 -18.21
CA ASP A 141 12.55 -14.48 -18.65
C ASP A 141 13.99 -14.46 -19.22
N GLU A 142 14.36 -13.44 -19.97
CA GLU A 142 15.70 -13.27 -20.53
C GLU A 142 16.71 -12.84 -19.43
N VAL A 143 16.30 -11.89 -18.58
CA VAL A 143 17.13 -11.44 -17.43
C VAL A 143 17.33 -12.56 -16.39
N LEU A 144 16.29 -13.35 -16.12
CA LEU A 144 16.41 -14.52 -15.22
C LEU A 144 17.23 -15.64 -15.86
N ALA A 145 17.08 -15.90 -17.16
CA ALA A 145 17.87 -16.90 -17.87
C ALA A 145 19.34 -16.54 -17.86
N ASP A 146 19.70 -15.29 -18.14
CA ASP A 146 21.10 -14.81 -18.08
C ASP A 146 21.65 -14.82 -16.66
N PHE A 147 20.86 -14.41 -15.67
CA PHE A 147 21.26 -14.43 -14.26
C PHE A 147 21.45 -15.86 -13.75
N VAL A 148 20.50 -16.76 -14.04
CA VAL A 148 20.57 -18.18 -13.63
C VAL A 148 21.67 -18.90 -14.41
N GLY A 149 21.83 -18.61 -15.70
CA GLY A 149 22.92 -19.13 -16.52
C GLY A 149 24.27 -18.72 -15.98
N GLY A 150 24.49 -17.46 -15.71
CA GLY A 150 25.74 -16.94 -15.13
C GLY A 150 26.01 -17.44 -13.70
N MET A 151 24.97 -17.67 -12.88
CA MET A 151 25.11 -18.31 -11.57
C MET A 151 25.51 -19.79 -11.69
N MET A 152 24.92 -20.55 -12.62
CA MET A 152 25.22 -21.96 -12.81
C MET A 152 26.62 -22.20 -13.38
N GLU A 153 27.16 -21.27 -14.20
CA GLU A 153 28.55 -21.30 -14.62
C GLU A 153 29.53 -21.02 -13.48
N ARG A 154 29.19 -20.12 -12.57
CA ARG A 154 30.04 -19.71 -11.45
C ARG A 154 29.97 -20.69 -10.26
N TYR A 155 28.86 -21.41 -10.12
CA TYR A 155 28.60 -22.36 -9.03
C TYR A 155 27.97 -23.65 -9.58
N PRO A 156 28.76 -24.54 -10.21
CA PRO A 156 28.26 -25.77 -10.86
C PRO A 156 27.57 -26.74 -9.89
N ASP A 157 27.93 -26.69 -8.63
CA ASP A 157 27.37 -27.52 -7.54
C ASP A 157 25.93 -27.15 -7.15
N MET A 158 25.40 -26.04 -7.64
CA MET A 158 23.97 -25.68 -7.43
C MET A 158 23.00 -26.51 -8.26
N LYS A 159 23.44 -27.20 -9.29
CA LYS A 159 22.59 -28.04 -10.15
C LYS A 159 21.96 -29.24 -9.42
N GLU A 160 22.49 -29.63 -8.28
CA GLU A 160 22.06 -30.83 -7.54
C GLU A 160 21.17 -30.51 -6.30
N ARG A 161 20.89 -29.25 -6.00
CA ARG A 161 20.04 -28.87 -4.86
C ARG A 161 18.60 -28.69 -5.29
N PRO A 162 17.63 -29.43 -4.70
CA PRO A 162 16.22 -29.15 -4.95
C PRO A 162 15.87 -27.77 -4.41
N ILE A 163 15.30 -26.91 -5.27
CA ILE A 163 14.76 -25.61 -4.89
C ILE A 163 13.38 -25.89 -4.28
N TYR A 164 13.27 -25.79 -2.96
CA TYR A 164 11.99 -25.77 -2.27
C TYR A 164 11.46 -24.33 -2.27
N TRP A 165 10.34 -24.13 -2.92
CA TRP A 165 9.52 -22.91 -2.89
C TRP A 165 8.62 -22.90 -1.66
#